data_9adc7332414e97e135f1e3b5498c313b
#
_entry.id   9adc7332414e97e135f1e3b5498c313b
#
_cell.length_a   1.000
_cell.length_b   1.000
_cell.length_c   1.000
_cell.angle_alpha   90.00
_cell.angle_beta   90.00
_cell.angle_gamma   90.00
#
_symmetry.space_group_name_H-M   'P 1'
#
loop_
_entity.id
_entity.type
_entity.pdbx_description
1 polymer ?
#
loop_
_entity_poly.entity_id
_entity_poly.type
_entity_poly.pdbx_seq_one_letter_code
_entity_poly.pdbx_strand_id
1 'polypeptide(L)'
;STRLQMIEGGMVDYALLVPVQLLERLDSNPLVTVSYRPSWINHFYLLNTKKHPTDNIWVRRAIAASMDREAIAKYIYRDSGTEAAGIVPKNMPLFSPPDSLVPFNLEIASEFLVRSGFKNQQDRLDISYVSTSEEYRLTSFHLMDNLRKIGLGLDLKPGIWSMNWDKARQIKTSPNIISMAWWPTLSSPSDWFFGLYHTEEFPLFNLSYYSNSVVDSLINEGWKN
;
A
#
# COMPACT_ATOMS: atom_id res chain seq x y z
N SER A 1 -5.41 -16.33 15.47
CA SER A 1 -6.10 -15.08 15.84
C SER A 1 -7.35 -15.40 16.64
N THR A 2 -7.82 -14.48 17.45
CA THR A 2 -9.06 -14.64 18.24
C THR A 2 -10.26 -14.93 17.34
N ARG A 3 -10.37 -14.29 16.19
CA ARG A 3 -11.44 -14.53 15.20
C ARG A 3 -11.47 -15.96 14.71
N LEU A 4 -10.30 -16.56 14.44
CA LEU A 4 -10.19 -17.95 14.05
C LEU A 4 -10.75 -18.87 15.14
N GLN A 5 -10.32 -18.66 16.38
CA GLN A 5 -10.78 -19.51 17.52
C GLN A 5 -12.28 -19.37 17.76
N MET A 6 -12.83 -18.18 17.62
CA MET A 6 -14.25 -17.93 17.82
C MET A 6 -15.12 -18.62 16.75
N ILE A 7 -14.73 -18.56 15.47
CA ILE A 7 -15.48 -19.23 14.39
C ILE A 7 -15.34 -20.74 14.46
N GLU A 8 -14.14 -21.26 14.73
CA GLU A 8 -13.91 -22.70 14.89
C GLU A 8 -14.65 -23.29 16.11
N GLY A 9 -14.77 -22.52 17.18
CA GLY A 9 -15.48 -22.90 18.41
C GLY A 9 -16.99 -22.66 18.37
N GLY A 10 -17.55 -22.18 17.25
CA GLY A 10 -18.98 -21.88 17.14
C GLY A 10 -19.46 -20.74 18.04
N MET A 11 -18.54 -19.89 18.50
CA MET A 11 -18.88 -18.71 19.33
C MET A 11 -19.40 -17.53 18.52
N VAL A 12 -19.21 -17.57 17.20
CA VAL A 12 -19.72 -16.58 16.24
C VAL A 12 -20.15 -17.28 14.97
N ASP A 13 -21.16 -16.76 14.30
CA ASP A 13 -21.68 -17.30 13.03
C ASP A 13 -20.93 -16.76 11.81
N TYR A 14 -20.19 -15.64 11.99
CA TYR A 14 -19.51 -14.95 10.90
C TYR A 14 -18.23 -14.28 11.37
N ALA A 15 -17.14 -14.41 10.61
CA ALA A 15 -15.87 -13.77 10.88
C ALA A 15 -15.31 -13.13 9.61
N LEU A 16 -15.02 -11.83 9.66
CA LEU A 16 -14.38 -11.06 8.58
C LEU A 16 -12.89 -10.88 8.82
N LEU A 17 -12.15 -10.67 7.74
CA LEU A 17 -10.73 -10.31 7.78
C LEU A 17 -9.90 -11.30 8.62
N VAL A 18 -10.14 -12.58 8.42
CA VAL A 18 -9.27 -13.62 8.94
C VAL A 18 -7.94 -13.54 8.17
N PRO A 19 -6.79 -13.59 8.85
CA PRO A 19 -5.49 -13.58 8.17
C PRO A 19 -5.40 -14.67 7.10
N VAL A 20 -4.91 -14.31 5.91
CA VAL A 20 -4.85 -15.19 4.73
C VAL A 20 -4.13 -16.49 5.03
N GLN A 21 -3.08 -16.43 5.87
CA GLN A 21 -2.27 -17.58 6.27
C GLN A 21 -3.04 -18.63 7.06
N LEU A 22 -4.22 -18.27 7.59
CA LEU A 22 -5.07 -19.14 8.41
C LEU A 22 -6.28 -19.70 7.63
N LEU A 23 -6.51 -19.24 6.40
CA LEU A 23 -7.68 -19.63 5.61
C LEU A 23 -7.66 -21.11 5.23
N GLU A 24 -6.51 -21.67 4.88
CA GLU A 24 -6.34 -23.09 4.56
C GLU A 24 -6.78 -24.02 5.72
N ARG A 25 -6.49 -23.59 6.95
CA ARG A 25 -6.95 -24.31 8.14
C ARG A 25 -8.47 -24.27 8.29
N LEU A 26 -9.11 -23.13 7.96
CA LEU A 26 -10.55 -22.99 7.99
C LEU A 26 -11.23 -23.79 6.87
N ASP A 27 -10.67 -23.81 5.67
CA ASP A 27 -11.17 -24.57 4.53
C ASP A 27 -11.21 -26.09 4.82
N SER A 28 -10.31 -26.57 5.67
CA SER A 28 -10.29 -27.98 6.11
C SER A 28 -11.30 -28.31 7.22
N ASN A 29 -11.98 -27.30 7.78
CA ASN A 29 -12.97 -27.51 8.84
C ASN A 29 -14.37 -27.72 8.24
N PRO A 30 -15.00 -28.89 8.36
CA PRO A 30 -16.31 -29.20 7.76
C PRO A 30 -17.48 -28.38 8.33
N LEU A 31 -17.26 -27.68 9.46
CA LEU A 31 -18.28 -26.84 10.10
C LEU A 31 -18.17 -25.37 9.68
N VAL A 32 -17.17 -25.02 8.86
CA VAL A 32 -16.90 -23.64 8.45
C VAL A 32 -16.90 -23.55 6.93
N THR A 33 -17.57 -22.56 6.39
CA THR A 33 -17.51 -22.24 4.96
C THR A 33 -16.67 -20.96 4.76
N VAL A 34 -15.57 -21.08 4.01
CA VAL A 34 -14.78 -19.91 3.60
C VAL A 34 -15.32 -19.41 2.26
N SER A 35 -15.61 -18.11 2.19
CA SER A 35 -16.13 -17.47 0.98
C SER A 35 -15.28 -16.26 0.61
N TYR A 36 -14.76 -16.23 -0.61
CA TYR A 36 -14.03 -15.13 -1.19
C TYR A 36 -14.97 -14.23 -1.98
N ARG A 37 -14.92 -12.93 -1.74
CA ARG A 37 -15.70 -11.95 -2.49
C ARG A 37 -14.78 -10.81 -2.94
N PRO A 38 -14.84 -10.40 -4.21
CA PRO A 38 -14.13 -9.22 -4.66
C PRO A 38 -14.49 -8.01 -3.80
N SER A 39 -13.51 -7.28 -3.35
CA SER A 39 -13.69 -6.05 -2.59
C SER A 39 -13.06 -4.87 -3.31
N TRP A 40 -13.39 -3.66 -2.89
CA TRP A 40 -12.74 -2.44 -3.37
C TRP A 40 -11.59 -1.99 -2.44
N ILE A 41 -11.10 -2.89 -1.60
CA ILE A 41 -9.93 -2.60 -0.77
C ILE A 41 -8.69 -2.70 -1.65
N ASN A 42 -7.87 -1.66 -1.65
CA ASN A 42 -6.58 -1.66 -2.30
C ASN A 42 -5.49 -1.39 -1.25
N HIS A 43 -4.45 -2.21 -1.25
CA HIS A 43 -3.27 -2.03 -0.43
C HIS A 43 -2.15 -1.39 -1.26
N PHE A 44 -1.56 -0.33 -0.73
CA PHE A 44 -0.54 0.45 -1.43
C PHE A 44 0.44 1.12 -0.47
N TYR A 45 1.48 1.71 -1.03
CA TYR A 45 2.45 2.54 -0.32
C TYR A 45 2.34 4.00 -0.77
N LEU A 46 2.17 4.91 0.19
CA LEU A 46 2.33 6.33 -0.05
C LEU A 46 3.79 6.71 0.20
N LEU A 47 4.39 7.38 -0.78
CA LEU A 47 5.78 7.81 -0.74
C LEU A 47 5.82 9.32 -0.43
N ASN A 48 6.45 9.69 0.67
CA ASN A 48 6.54 11.08 1.11
C ASN A 48 7.35 11.92 0.11
N THR A 49 6.70 12.86 -0.56
CA THR A 49 7.32 13.72 -1.58
C THR A 49 8.12 14.89 -1.00
N LYS A 50 8.12 15.06 0.32
CA LYS A 50 8.81 16.16 1.01
C LYS A 50 9.97 15.70 1.88
N LYS A 51 10.18 14.38 2.03
CA LYS A 51 11.22 13.81 2.87
C LYS A 51 12.34 13.19 2.02
N HIS A 52 13.59 13.53 2.33
CA HIS A 52 14.75 12.88 1.70
C HIS A 52 14.81 11.38 2.13
N PRO A 53 15.16 10.46 1.19
CA PRO A 53 15.42 10.67 -0.24
C PRO A 53 14.17 10.51 -1.14
N THR A 54 12.98 10.29 -0.60
CA THR A 54 11.74 10.11 -1.37
C THR A 54 11.18 11.42 -1.95
N ASP A 55 11.74 12.58 -1.61
CA ASP A 55 11.53 13.85 -2.32
C ASP A 55 12.00 13.80 -3.77
N ASN A 56 12.99 12.94 -4.09
CA ASN A 56 13.47 12.72 -5.44
C ASN A 56 12.57 11.75 -6.21
N ILE A 57 12.06 12.18 -7.37
CA ILE A 57 11.18 11.35 -8.21
C ILE A 57 11.84 10.06 -8.68
N TRP A 58 13.14 10.06 -8.92
CA TRP A 58 13.86 8.87 -9.39
C TRP A 58 13.99 7.81 -8.28
N VAL A 59 14.14 8.24 -7.02
CA VAL A 59 14.07 7.32 -5.87
C VAL A 59 12.68 6.71 -5.77
N ARG A 60 11.61 7.51 -5.91
CA ARG A 60 10.24 6.97 -5.90
C ARG A 60 9.99 5.97 -7.04
N ARG A 61 10.52 6.24 -8.25
CA ARG A 61 10.46 5.31 -9.38
C ARG A 61 11.25 4.03 -9.13
N ALA A 62 12.42 4.13 -8.49
CA ALA A 62 13.20 2.96 -8.09
C ALA A 62 12.43 2.08 -7.10
N ILE A 63 11.78 2.69 -6.10
CA ILE A 63 10.91 1.96 -5.16
C ILE A 63 9.75 1.28 -5.90
N ALA A 64 9.08 1.98 -6.82
CA ALA A 64 7.98 1.42 -7.61
C ALA A 64 8.42 0.24 -8.49
N ALA A 65 9.59 0.34 -9.14
CA ALA A 65 10.16 -0.75 -9.95
C ALA A 65 10.67 -1.93 -9.10
N SER A 66 10.84 -1.74 -7.79
CA SER A 66 11.23 -2.79 -6.84
C SER A 66 10.01 -3.53 -6.24
N MET A 67 8.79 -3.10 -6.56
CA MET A 67 7.56 -3.73 -6.08
C MET A 67 7.13 -4.87 -7.00
N ASP A 68 7.38 -6.10 -6.58
CA ASP A 68 6.88 -7.30 -7.26
C ASP A 68 5.42 -7.56 -6.84
N ARG A 69 4.50 -6.86 -7.52
CA ARG A 69 3.06 -6.92 -7.22
C ARG A 69 2.47 -8.29 -7.50
N GLU A 70 2.97 -8.98 -8.52
CA GLU A 70 2.53 -10.34 -8.87
C GLU A 70 2.92 -11.32 -7.77
N ALA A 71 4.18 -11.33 -7.33
CA ALA A 71 4.62 -12.18 -6.23
C ALA A 71 3.90 -11.87 -4.92
N ILE A 72 3.64 -10.59 -4.61
CA ILE A 72 2.88 -10.18 -3.45
C ILE A 72 1.45 -10.73 -3.51
N ALA A 73 0.75 -10.56 -4.63
CA ALA A 73 -0.60 -11.08 -4.82
C ALA A 73 -0.64 -12.60 -4.69
N LYS A 74 0.28 -13.30 -5.34
CA LYS A 74 0.32 -14.76 -5.39
C LYS A 74 0.75 -15.41 -4.06
N TYR A 75 1.82 -14.91 -3.42
CA TYR A 75 2.44 -15.61 -2.29
C TYR A 75 2.07 -15.04 -0.93
N ILE A 76 1.74 -13.76 -0.85
CA ILE A 76 1.37 -13.11 0.42
C ILE A 76 -0.14 -13.08 0.58
N TYR A 77 -0.86 -12.62 -0.46
CA TYR A 77 -2.33 -12.58 -0.43
C TYR A 77 -2.97 -13.88 -0.93
N ARG A 78 -2.18 -14.78 -1.54
CA ARG A 78 -2.66 -16.05 -2.11
C ARG A 78 -3.86 -15.77 -3.03
N ASP A 79 -4.88 -16.61 -3.01
CA ASP A 79 -6.08 -16.43 -3.84
C ASP A 79 -7.05 -15.36 -3.30
N SER A 80 -6.75 -14.73 -2.16
CA SER A 80 -7.57 -13.66 -1.57
C SER A 80 -7.26 -12.27 -2.11
N GLY A 81 -6.25 -12.13 -2.96
CA GLY A 81 -5.84 -10.85 -3.55
C GLY A 81 -5.47 -10.98 -5.02
N THR A 82 -5.50 -9.86 -5.72
CA THR A 82 -5.06 -9.76 -7.13
C THR A 82 -4.07 -8.62 -7.29
N GLU A 83 -3.21 -8.72 -8.31
CA GLU A 83 -2.30 -7.63 -8.64
C GLU A 83 -3.08 -6.34 -8.96
N ALA A 84 -2.70 -5.25 -8.30
CA ALA A 84 -3.30 -3.94 -8.53
C ALA A 84 -2.83 -3.34 -9.88
N ALA A 85 -3.75 -2.80 -10.66
CA ALA A 85 -3.47 -2.09 -11.90
C ALA A 85 -3.41 -0.57 -11.72
N GLY A 86 -3.27 -0.09 -10.50
CA GLY A 86 -3.26 1.33 -10.12
C GLY A 86 -3.84 1.52 -8.74
N ILE A 87 -4.16 2.78 -8.42
CA ILE A 87 -4.72 3.10 -7.09
C ILE A 87 -6.18 2.66 -6.96
N VAL A 88 -6.95 2.75 -8.04
CA VAL A 88 -8.36 2.33 -8.09
C VAL A 88 -8.43 0.83 -8.36
N PRO A 89 -9.21 0.05 -7.60
CA PRO A 89 -9.39 -1.38 -7.83
C PRO A 89 -10.02 -1.70 -9.21
N LYS A 90 -9.54 -2.76 -9.86
CA LYS A 90 -9.99 -3.17 -11.21
C LYS A 90 -11.50 -3.44 -11.32
N ASN A 91 -12.12 -3.89 -10.24
CA ASN A 91 -13.54 -4.23 -10.17
C ASN A 91 -14.44 -3.08 -9.72
N MET A 92 -13.88 -1.89 -9.56
CA MET A 92 -14.66 -0.71 -9.24
C MET A 92 -15.38 -0.18 -10.49
N PRO A 93 -16.64 0.29 -10.37
CA PRO A 93 -17.29 1.00 -11.46
C PRO A 93 -16.42 2.17 -11.97
N LEU A 94 -16.44 2.43 -13.27
CA LEU A 94 -15.65 3.48 -13.92
C LEU A 94 -14.13 3.30 -13.81
N PHE A 95 -13.65 2.11 -13.43
CA PHE A 95 -12.21 1.83 -13.49
C PHE A 95 -11.69 2.02 -14.91
N SER A 96 -10.62 2.77 -15.05
CA SER A 96 -9.83 2.86 -16.27
C SER A 96 -8.39 2.49 -15.93
N PRO A 97 -7.76 1.57 -16.69
CA PRO A 97 -6.37 1.25 -16.46
C PRO A 97 -5.50 2.49 -16.71
N PRO A 98 -4.45 2.72 -15.93
CA PRO A 98 -3.50 3.79 -16.21
C PRO A 98 -2.74 3.51 -17.51
N ASP A 99 -2.37 4.56 -18.25
CA ASP A 99 -1.62 4.47 -19.51
C ASP A 99 -0.30 3.72 -19.35
N SER A 100 0.32 3.81 -18.17
CA SER A 100 1.54 3.08 -17.86
C SER A 100 1.64 2.79 -16.36
N LEU A 101 2.10 1.59 -16.04
CA LEU A 101 2.57 1.22 -14.71
C LEU A 101 4.07 0.99 -14.77
N VAL A 102 4.78 1.39 -13.72
CA VAL A 102 6.18 1.00 -13.57
C VAL A 102 6.22 -0.52 -13.34
N PRO A 103 6.81 -1.30 -14.27
CA PRO A 103 6.88 -2.75 -14.10
C PRO A 103 7.86 -3.11 -12.98
N PHE A 104 7.68 -4.29 -12.38
CA PHE A 104 8.71 -4.87 -11.52
C PHE A 104 9.95 -5.23 -12.36
N ASN A 105 11.05 -4.55 -12.09
CA ASN A 105 12.33 -4.83 -12.72
C ASN A 105 13.46 -4.19 -11.90
N LEU A 106 14.32 -5.02 -11.30
CA LEU A 106 15.40 -4.53 -10.43
C LEU A 106 16.55 -3.85 -11.21
N GLU A 107 16.73 -4.16 -12.48
CA GLU A 107 17.71 -3.47 -13.34
C GLU A 107 17.23 -2.02 -13.60
N ILE A 108 15.97 -1.86 -14.01
CA ILE A 108 15.35 -0.53 -14.17
C ILE A 108 15.32 0.22 -12.85
N ALA A 109 15.04 -0.45 -11.73
CA ALA A 109 15.10 0.15 -10.40
C ALA A 109 16.48 0.69 -10.07
N SER A 110 17.53 -0.09 -10.37
CA SER A 110 18.92 0.33 -10.20
C SER A 110 19.29 1.53 -11.09
N GLU A 111 18.85 1.54 -12.36
CA GLU A 111 19.05 2.69 -13.25
C GLU A 111 18.39 3.96 -12.72
N PHE A 112 17.15 3.85 -12.20
CA PHE A 112 16.48 4.98 -11.58
C PHE A 112 17.22 5.48 -10.34
N LEU A 113 17.77 4.58 -9.53
CA LEU A 113 18.56 4.96 -8.37
C LEU A 113 19.85 5.69 -8.77
N VAL A 114 20.54 5.24 -9.83
CA VAL A 114 21.70 5.94 -10.40
C VAL A 114 21.30 7.35 -10.89
N ARG A 115 20.18 7.46 -11.62
CA ARG A 115 19.67 8.76 -12.11
C ARG A 115 19.29 9.73 -10.98
N SER A 116 18.91 9.20 -9.82
CA SER A 116 18.60 10.04 -8.67
C SER A 116 19.81 10.79 -8.12
N GLY A 117 21.01 10.36 -8.48
CA GLY A 117 22.26 10.84 -7.89
C GLY A 117 22.48 10.32 -6.47
N PHE A 118 21.67 9.36 -6.01
CA PHE A 118 21.78 8.74 -4.69
C PHE A 118 23.10 7.96 -4.59
N LYS A 119 24.01 8.46 -3.77
CA LYS A 119 25.36 7.89 -3.60
C LYS A 119 25.64 7.41 -2.19
N ASN A 120 24.80 7.83 -1.25
CA ASN A 120 25.07 7.58 0.17
C ASN A 120 24.36 6.31 0.61
N GLN A 121 25.07 5.19 0.66
CA GLN A 121 24.56 3.91 1.18
C GLN A 121 24.19 3.97 2.68
N GLN A 122 24.53 5.06 3.39
CA GLN A 122 24.14 5.28 4.78
C GLN A 122 22.75 5.86 4.91
N ASP A 123 22.21 6.52 3.86
CA ASP A 123 20.84 7.03 3.85
C ASP A 123 19.88 5.87 3.66
N ARG A 124 19.06 5.65 4.67
CA ARG A 124 18.07 4.56 4.69
C ARG A 124 16.67 5.16 4.63
N LEU A 125 15.81 4.49 3.90
CA LEU A 125 14.38 4.75 3.97
C LEU A 125 13.80 4.19 5.28
N ASP A 126 12.68 4.74 5.69
CA ASP A 126 11.84 4.11 6.71
C ASP A 126 10.42 3.88 6.19
N ILE A 127 9.84 2.74 6.58
CA ILE A 127 8.45 2.39 6.27
C ILE A 127 7.67 2.14 7.54
N SER A 128 6.53 2.84 7.70
CA SER A 128 5.56 2.54 8.75
C SER A 128 4.45 1.64 8.21
N TYR A 129 4.10 0.62 8.99
CA TYR A 129 3.00 -0.29 8.69
C TYR A 129 2.29 -0.76 9.96
N VAL A 130 1.06 -1.27 9.81
CA VAL A 130 0.25 -1.75 10.93
C VAL A 130 0.79 -3.09 11.43
N SER A 131 1.29 -3.11 12.66
CA SER A 131 1.99 -4.27 13.28
C SER A 131 1.11 -5.50 13.48
N THR A 132 -0.22 -5.34 13.49
CA THR A 132 -1.18 -6.44 13.67
C THR A 132 -1.56 -7.13 12.36
N SER A 133 -1.10 -6.62 11.19
CA SER A 133 -1.31 -7.25 9.90
C SER A 133 -0.05 -7.99 9.45
N GLU A 134 -0.20 -9.30 9.31
CA GLU A 134 0.87 -10.15 8.78
C GLU A 134 1.14 -9.86 7.30
N GLU A 135 0.11 -9.56 6.52
CA GLU A 135 0.23 -9.18 5.10
C GLU A 135 1.08 -7.92 4.95
N TYR A 136 0.87 -6.89 5.78
CA TYR A 136 1.66 -5.67 5.74
C TYR A 136 3.11 -5.90 6.15
N ARG A 137 3.32 -6.78 7.13
CA ARG A 137 4.67 -7.18 7.54
C ARG A 137 5.39 -7.87 6.38
N LEU A 138 4.77 -8.89 5.78
CA LEU A 138 5.37 -9.67 4.69
C LEU A 138 5.63 -8.82 3.44
N THR A 139 4.70 -7.95 3.03
CA THR A 139 4.90 -7.04 1.89
C THR A 139 6.02 -6.05 2.16
N SER A 140 6.16 -5.54 3.39
CA SER A 140 7.24 -4.64 3.77
C SER A 140 8.60 -5.34 3.77
N PHE A 141 8.68 -6.59 4.23
CA PHE A 141 9.90 -7.41 4.13
C PHE A 141 10.27 -7.71 2.69
N HIS A 142 9.29 -8.03 1.85
CA HIS A 142 9.51 -8.29 0.43
C HIS A 142 10.10 -7.06 -0.29
N LEU A 143 9.52 -5.87 -0.04
CA LEU A 143 10.09 -4.62 -0.56
C LEU A 143 11.50 -4.37 -0.03
N MET A 144 11.73 -4.56 1.27
CA MET A 144 13.04 -4.39 1.89
C MET A 144 14.12 -5.26 1.23
N ASP A 145 13.79 -6.53 0.95
CA ASP A 145 14.73 -7.45 0.27
C ASP A 145 15.06 -6.99 -1.15
N ASN A 146 14.06 -6.55 -1.92
CA ASN A 146 14.26 -6.06 -3.28
C ASN A 146 15.05 -4.74 -3.31
N LEU A 147 14.77 -3.81 -2.41
CA LEU A 147 15.53 -2.56 -2.29
C LEU A 147 16.98 -2.82 -1.91
N ARG A 148 17.24 -3.77 -1.01
CA ARG A 148 18.59 -4.18 -0.64
C ARG A 148 19.41 -4.68 -1.85
N LYS A 149 18.78 -5.39 -2.79
CA LYS A 149 19.44 -5.89 -4.02
C LYS A 149 19.94 -4.76 -4.92
N ILE A 150 19.31 -3.60 -4.88
CA ILE A 150 19.73 -2.40 -5.62
C ILE A 150 20.56 -1.42 -4.77
N GLY A 151 20.92 -1.78 -3.54
CA GLY A 151 21.75 -0.96 -2.66
C GLY A 151 21.00 0.11 -1.86
N LEU A 152 19.67 0.06 -1.78
CA LEU A 152 18.85 1.00 -1.01
C LEU A 152 18.34 0.33 0.28
N GLY A 153 18.75 0.86 1.43
CA GLY A 153 18.34 0.33 2.73
C GLY A 153 16.92 0.74 3.11
N LEU A 154 16.18 -0.14 3.78
CA LEU A 154 14.84 0.13 4.31
C LEU A 154 14.73 -0.31 5.77
N ASP A 155 14.32 0.59 6.66
CA ASP A 155 14.05 0.33 8.07
C ASP A 155 12.56 0.12 8.29
N LEU A 156 12.22 -1.00 8.89
CA LEU A 156 10.85 -1.36 9.18
C LEU A 156 10.41 -0.76 10.52
N LYS A 157 9.32 0.01 10.53
CA LYS A 157 8.75 0.69 11.70
C LYS A 157 7.31 0.22 11.94
N PRO A 158 7.12 -0.99 12.50
CA PRO A 158 5.79 -1.47 12.87
C PRO A 158 5.17 -0.62 13.98
N GLY A 159 3.86 -0.40 13.90
CA GLY A 159 3.12 0.34 14.91
C GLY A 159 1.63 0.13 14.80
N ILE A 160 0.85 0.65 15.75
CA ILE A 160 -0.60 0.68 15.63
C ILE A 160 -1.00 1.81 14.67
N TRP A 161 -2.14 1.64 13.98
CA TRP A 161 -2.58 2.57 12.94
C TRP A 161 -2.65 4.02 13.44
N SER A 162 -3.28 4.29 14.57
CA SER A 162 -3.44 5.65 15.09
C SER A 162 -2.09 6.36 15.30
N MET A 163 -1.11 5.68 15.87
CA MET A 163 0.23 6.26 16.08
C MET A 163 0.98 6.49 14.76
N ASN A 164 0.87 5.55 13.82
CA ASN A 164 1.49 5.69 12.50
C ASN A 164 0.87 6.86 11.72
N TRP A 165 -0.46 6.98 11.78
CA TRP A 165 -1.22 8.05 11.13
C TRP A 165 -0.89 9.43 11.75
N ASP A 166 -0.87 9.55 13.07
CA ASP A 166 -0.50 10.79 13.76
C ASP A 166 0.91 11.27 13.38
N LYS A 167 1.88 10.34 13.33
CA LYS A 167 3.24 10.65 12.88
C LYS A 167 3.29 11.05 11.42
N ALA A 168 2.56 10.35 10.55
CA ALA A 168 2.56 10.58 9.12
C ALA A 168 1.93 11.91 8.71
N ARG A 169 1.03 12.47 9.52
CA ARG A 169 0.40 13.77 9.31
C ARG A 169 1.30 14.97 9.65
N GLN A 170 2.44 14.73 10.27
CA GLN A 170 3.37 15.77 10.65
C GLN A 170 4.68 15.61 9.85
N ILE A 171 5.00 16.59 9.02
CA ILE A 171 6.16 16.52 8.10
C ILE A 171 7.46 16.13 8.80
N LYS A 172 7.68 16.56 10.05
CA LYS A 172 8.90 16.27 10.81
C LYS A 172 9.02 14.81 11.25
N THR A 173 7.90 14.13 11.49
CA THR A 173 7.85 12.76 12.00
C THR A 173 7.35 11.75 10.97
N SER A 174 6.87 12.24 9.82
CA SER A 174 6.37 11.40 8.74
C SER A 174 7.47 10.46 8.21
N PRO A 175 7.16 9.17 7.99
CA PRO A 175 8.11 8.25 7.37
C PRO A 175 8.32 8.56 5.88
N ASN A 176 9.33 7.95 5.26
CA ASN A 176 9.50 7.96 3.80
C ASN A 176 8.37 7.22 3.10
N ILE A 177 7.92 6.11 3.70
CA ILE A 177 6.89 5.24 3.16
C ILE A 177 5.87 4.94 4.24
N ILE A 178 4.59 5.04 3.91
CA ILE A 178 3.52 4.53 4.74
C ILE A 178 2.74 3.45 4.00
N SER A 179 2.63 2.28 4.63
CA SER A 179 1.83 1.16 4.14
C SER A 179 0.42 1.31 4.66
N MET A 180 -0.54 1.37 3.75
CA MET A 180 -1.95 1.44 4.11
C MET A 180 -2.84 0.74 3.10
N ALA A 181 -4.07 0.48 3.50
CA ALA A 181 -5.14 0.10 2.61
C ALA A 181 -6.21 1.20 2.61
N TRP A 182 -6.88 1.33 1.49
CA TRP A 182 -8.04 2.19 1.32
C TRP A 182 -9.23 1.36 0.87
N TRP A 183 -10.36 1.66 1.44
CA TRP A 183 -11.67 1.22 1.00
C TRP A 183 -12.55 2.46 0.85
N PRO A 184 -13.28 2.59 -0.24
CA PRO A 184 -14.02 3.82 -0.50
C PRO A 184 -15.24 3.93 0.41
N THR A 185 -15.61 5.15 0.74
CA THR A 185 -16.89 5.47 1.36
C THR A 185 -18.00 5.61 0.33
N LEU A 186 -17.63 5.89 -0.92
CA LEU A 186 -18.52 6.01 -2.07
C LEU A 186 -18.13 4.99 -3.15
N SER A 187 -19.10 4.54 -3.93
CA SER A 187 -18.88 3.65 -5.08
C SER A 187 -18.32 4.43 -6.30
N SER A 188 -17.28 5.23 -6.08
CA SER A 188 -16.69 6.11 -7.08
C SER A 188 -15.17 6.14 -6.97
N PRO A 189 -14.44 6.15 -8.10
CA PRO A 189 -12.99 6.40 -8.12
C PRO A 189 -12.59 7.74 -7.49
N SER A 190 -13.48 8.72 -7.50
CA SER A 190 -13.26 10.06 -6.93
C SER A 190 -12.84 10.01 -5.46
N ASP A 191 -13.33 9.04 -4.69
CA ASP A 191 -12.98 8.86 -3.28
C ASP A 191 -11.47 8.59 -3.10
N TRP A 192 -10.87 7.78 -3.98
CA TRP A 192 -9.42 7.53 -4.01
C TRP A 192 -8.64 8.79 -4.38
N PHE A 193 -9.05 9.46 -5.45
CA PHE A 193 -8.30 10.62 -5.94
C PHE A 193 -8.38 11.79 -4.98
N PHE A 194 -9.57 12.07 -4.44
CA PHE A 194 -9.74 13.16 -3.48
C PHE A 194 -8.99 12.88 -2.18
N GLY A 195 -9.15 11.69 -1.60
CA GLY A 195 -8.54 11.37 -0.31
C GLY A 195 -7.03 11.25 -0.34
N LEU A 196 -6.43 10.81 -1.46
CA LEU A 196 -5.01 10.45 -1.50
C LEU A 196 -4.13 11.41 -2.32
N TYR A 197 -4.71 12.21 -3.23
CA TYR A 197 -3.93 13.05 -4.16
C TYR A 197 -4.31 14.52 -4.14
N HIS A 198 -5.52 14.90 -3.69
CA HIS A 198 -5.87 16.30 -3.56
C HIS A 198 -4.93 16.97 -2.56
N THR A 199 -4.45 18.18 -2.89
CA THR A 199 -3.56 18.94 -2.01
C THR A 199 -4.26 19.28 -0.71
N GLU A 200 -3.63 18.97 0.41
CA GLU A 200 -4.08 19.26 1.77
C GLU A 200 -3.07 20.15 2.49
N GLU A 201 -3.53 21.23 3.08
CA GLU A 201 -2.69 22.09 3.94
C GLU A 201 -2.28 21.34 5.22
N PHE A 202 -3.24 20.62 5.80
CA PHE A 202 -3.04 19.73 6.95
C PHE A 202 -3.42 18.30 6.53
N PRO A 203 -2.45 17.45 6.25
CA PRO A 203 -2.72 16.12 5.70
C PRO A 203 -3.67 15.30 6.59
N LEU A 204 -4.77 14.85 6.01
CA LEU A 204 -5.65 13.85 6.63
C LEU A 204 -5.31 12.46 6.11
N PHE A 205 -5.34 12.28 4.79
CA PHE A 205 -5.01 11.02 4.14
C PHE A 205 -4.02 11.15 2.98
N ASN A 206 -3.81 12.33 2.42
CA ASN A 206 -2.70 12.56 1.49
C ASN A 206 -1.35 12.59 2.24
N LEU A 207 -1.03 11.46 2.88
CA LEU A 207 0.20 11.29 3.68
C LEU A 207 1.47 11.22 2.83
N SER A 208 1.32 11.29 1.51
CA SER A 208 2.44 11.46 0.57
C SER A 208 2.88 12.91 0.44
N TYR A 209 2.12 13.87 0.96
CA TYR A 209 2.33 15.31 0.77
C TYR A 209 2.39 15.72 -0.71
N TYR A 210 1.73 14.95 -1.57
CA TYR A 210 1.63 15.27 -2.97
C TYR A 210 0.83 16.56 -3.17
N SER A 211 1.29 17.42 -4.06
CA SER A 211 0.63 18.69 -4.39
C SER A 211 0.85 19.03 -5.84
N ASN A 212 -0.24 19.23 -6.57
CA ASN A 212 -0.21 19.64 -7.98
C ASN A 212 -1.55 20.29 -8.35
N SER A 213 -1.53 21.58 -8.67
CA SER A 213 -2.74 22.36 -8.95
C SER A 213 -3.54 21.87 -10.16
N VAL A 214 -2.87 21.27 -11.16
CA VAL A 214 -3.57 20.67 -12.32
C VAL A 214 -4.34 19.43 -11.89
N VAL A 215 -3.71 18.57 -11.07
CA VAL A 215 -4.35 17.37 -10.52
C VAL A 215 -5.51 17.77 -9.62
N ASP A 216 -5.33 18.78 -8.76
CA ASP A 216 -6.39 19.29 -7.89
C ASP A 216 -7.60 19.78 -8.70
N SER A 217 -7.35 20.50 -9.81
CA SER A 217 -8.41 20.95 -10.70
C SER A 217 -9.19 19.79 -11.33
N LEU A 218 -8.49 18.77 -11.83
CA LEU A 218 -9.11 17.57 -12.41
C LEU A 218 -9.92 16.77 -11.38
N ILE A 219 -9.40 16.63 -10.16
CA ILE A 219 -10.12 15.97 -9.06
C ILE A 219 -11.40 16.73 -8.71
N ASN A 220 -11.31 18.06 -8.60
CA ASN A 220 -12.46 18.91 -8.30
C ASN A 220 -13.52 18.89 -9.41
N GLU A 221 -13.11 18.77 -10.67
CA GLU A 221 -14.03 18.61 -11.80
C GLU A 221 -14.70 17.25 -11.77
N GLY A 222 -13.93 16.17 -11.58
CA GLY A 222 -14.48 14.81 -11.47
C GLY A 222 -15.38 14.59 -10.25
N TRP A 223 -15.24 15.40 -9.20
CA TRP A 223 -16.12 15.35 -8.02
C TRP A 223 -17.51 15.96 -8.26
N LYS A 224 -17.64 16.85 -9.25
CA LYS A 224 -18.89 17.55 -9.58
C LYS A 224 -19.78 16.77 -10.56
N ASN A 225 -19.22 15.79 -11.26
CA ASN A 225 -19.87 14.97 -12.27
C ASN A 225 -20.15 13.55 -11.73
#